data_445bf9052319b3c8a8696bb8409acd48
#
_entry.id   445bf9052319b3c8a8696bb8409acd48
#
_cell.length_a   1.000
_cell.length_b   1.000
_cell.length_c   1.000
_cell.angle_alpha   90.00
_cell.angle_beta   90.00
_cell.angle_gamma   90.00
#
_symmetry.space_group_name_H-M   'P 1'
#
loop_
_entity.id
_entity.type
_entity.pdbx_description
1 polymer ?
#
loop_
_entity_poly.entity_id
_entity_poly.type
_entity_poly.pdbx_seq_one_letter_code
_entity_poly.pdbx_strand_id
1 'polypeptide(L)'
;MAAKFLPYLLAGISVGGQYALIAIGYTMVYGILRLINFAHGDIFTVAGFLMVYATASLPLTISIPLVVVATVLLGIAVEKIAYKPLRTAPRMSVMISAIGMSYLLQNSMWYVTGGLAKQYPALPWISDTVTVLGCQTKRVTVVTPFLVIVLVAALVTLIQKTNIGMAMRAASRDFETAQLMGIKINNVISFTFAVGSFLAAIGSMMYFSNYTAVTPTVGAMPGLKAFVAAVFGGIGSIPGAVIGGFIIGICESLIKGAGATTFSDAFTFALLIVVLAVKPTGLFSENLTEKV
;
A
#
# COMPACT_ATOMS: atom_id res chain seq x y z
N MET A 1 18.90 11.49 -26.19
CA MET A 1 18.44 10.30 -25.44
C MET A 1 17.82 10.67 -24.08
N ALA A 2 18.42 11.55 -23.28
CA ALA A 2 17.89 11.94 -21.98
C ALA A 2 16.44 12.48 -22.00
N ALA A 3 16.06 13.30 -22.97
CA ALA A 3 14.72 13.85 -23.10
C ALA A 3 13.62 12.81 -23.33
N LYS A 4 13.95 11.62 -23.86
CA LYS A 4 12.98 10.52 -24.04
C LYS A 4 12.69 9.75 -22.74
N PHE A 5 13.65 9.68 -21.81
CA PHE A 5 13.51 8.94 -20.57
C PHE A 5 12.93 9.79 -19.42
N LEU A 6 12.98 11.11 -19.53
CA LEU A 6 12.49 12.01 -18.47
C LEU A 6 11.00 11.80 -18.12
N PRO A 7 10.07 11.66 -19.08
CA PRO A 7 8.66 11.38 -18.75
C PRO A 7 8.49 10.05 -18.01
N TYR A 8 9.25 9.02 -18.39
CA TYR A 8 9.21 7.72 -17.73
C TYR A 8 9.81 7.76 -16.32
N LEU A 9 10.85 8.56 -16.10
CA LEU A 9 11.42 8.77 -14.78
C LEU A 9 10.41 9.47 -13.85
N LEU A 10 9.77 10.55 -14.31
CA LEU A 10 8.73 11.24 -13.55
C LEU A 10 7.54 10.32 -13.24
N ALA A 11 7.07 9.55 -14.23
CA ALA A 11 6.04 8.55 -14.04
C ALA A 11 6.48 7.47 -13.03
N GLY A 12 7.74 7.02 -13.11
CA GLY A 12 8.31 6.03 -12.21
C GLY A 12 8.37 6.48 -10.76
N ILE A 13 8.75 7.73 -10.53
CA ILE A 13 8.74 8.34 -9.19
C ILE A 13 7.31 8.39 -8.64
N SER A 14 6.33 8.74 -9.46
CA SER A 14 4.91 8.78 -9.07
C SER A 14 4.37 7.38 -8.73
N VAL A 15 4.57 6.42 -9.63
CA VAL A 15 4.14 5.02 -9.43
C VAL A 15 4.86 4.41 -8.23
N GLY A 16 6.15 4.69 -8.09
CA GLY A 16 6.94 4.24 -6.93
C GLY A 16 6.41 4.79 -5.61
N GLY A 17 5.98 6.05 -5.60
CA GLY A 17 5.31 6.65 -4.44
C GLY A 17 3.98 5.94 -4.09
N GLN A 18 3.20 5.56 -5.10
CA GLN A 18 1.96 4.80 -4.89
C GLN A 18 2.25 3.41 -4.32
N TYR A 19 3.26 2.71 -4.85
CA TYR A 19 3.71 1.43 -4.28
C TYR A 19 4.23 1.58 -2.86
N ALA A 20 4.95 2.66 -2.57
CA ALA A 20 5.44 2.95 -1.22
C ALA A 20 4.29 3.09 -0.20
N LEU A 21 3.19 3.80 -0.54
CA LEU A 21 2.03 3.93 0.35
C LEU A 21 1.41 2.57 0.69
N ILE A 22 1.24 1.70 -0.30
CA ILE A 22 0.70 0.35 -0.08
C ILE A 22 1.73 -0.51 0.68
N ALA A 23 3.02 -0.42 0.34
CA ALA A 23 4.10 -1.18 0.97
C ALA A 23 4.27 -0.86 2.46
N ILE A 24 4.04 0.40 2.85
CA ILE A 24 4.02 0.80 4.26
C ILE A 24 2.91 0.06 5.00
N GLY A 25 1.72 -0.05 4.42
CA GLY A 25 0.62 -0.80 5.02
C GLY A 25 0.99 -2.27 5.28
N TYR A 26 1.61 -2.93 4.31
CA TYR A 26 2.14 -4.30 4.50
C TYR A 26 3.21 -4.36 5.60
N THR A 27 4.17 -3.45 5.55
CA THR A 27 5.30 -3.41 6.49
C THR A 27 4.85 -3.16 7.93
N MET A 28 3.87 -2.28 8.14
CA MET A 28 3.35 -1.99 9.47
C MET A 28 2.62 -3.20 10.08
N VAL A 29 1.76 -3.85 9.31
CA VAL A 29 1.04 -5.05 9.76
C VAL A 29 2.02 -6.18 10.04
N TYR A 30 2.96 -6.42 9.13
CA TYR A 30 3.98 -7.45 9.32
C TYR A 30 4.91 -7.16 10.51
N GLY A 31 5.30 -5.91 10.70
CA GLY A 31 6.17 -5.50 11.82
C GLY A 31 5.59 -5.85 13.19
N ILE A 32 4.26 -5.86 13.33
CA ILE A 32 3.58 -6.18 14.57
C ILE A 32 3.13 -7.65 14.61
N LEU A 33 2.40 -8.11 13.60
CA LEU A 33 1.79 -9.45 13.61
C LEU A 33 2.70 -10.57 13.09
N ARG A 34 3.78 -10.21 12.39
CA ARG A 34 4.63 -11.15 11.63
C ARG A 34 3.83 -11.97 10.61
N LEU A 35 2.74 -11.40 10.10
CA LEU A 35 1.82 -12.00 9.14
C LEU A 35 1.58 -11.01 7.99
N ILE A 36 1.44 -11.54 6.77
CA ILE A 36 1.18 -10.75 5.57
C ILE A 36 -0.33 -10.55 5.43
N ASN A 37 -0.76 -9.31 5.17
CA ASN A 37 -2.16 -9.01 4.88
C ASN A 37 -2.43 -9.05 3.37
N PHE A 38 -2.74 -10.21 2.81
CA PHE A 38 -3.05 -10.33 1.38
C PHE A 38 -4.26 -9.53 0.92
N ALA A 39 -5.22 -9.25 1.81
CA ALA A 39 -6.39 -8.43 1.49
C ALA A 39 -6.07 -6.92 1.34
N HIS A 40 -4.84 -6.47 1.61
CA HIS A 40 -4.50 -5.04 1.60
C HIS A 40 -4.61 -4.41 0.21
N GLY A 41 -4.22 -5.14 -0.85
CA GLY A 41 -4.41 -4.72 -2.24
C GLY A 41 -5.89 -4.62 -2.63
N ASP A 42 -6.75 -5.45 -2.03
CA ASP A 42 -8.18 -5.41 -2.30
C ASP A 42 -8.88 -4.27 -1.52
N ILE A 43 -8.41 -3.93 -0.32
CA ILE A 43 -8.85 -2.72 0.39
C ILE A 43 -8.57 -1.48 -0.48
N PHE A 44 -7.41 -1.42 -1.13
CA PHE A 44 -7.07 -0.38 -2.10
C PHE A 44 -8.06 -0.36 -3.29
N THR A 45 -8.43 -1.51 -3.84
CA THR A 45 -9.42 -1.61 -4.93
C THR A 45 -10.80 -1.12 -4.47
N VAL A 46 -11.25 -1.59 -3.32
CA VAL A 46 -12.55 -1.17 -2.75
C VAL A 46 -12.59 0.33 -2.51
N ALA A 47 -11.51 0.95 -2.05
CA ALA A 47 -11.42 2.41 -1.92
C ALA A 47 -11.65 3.12 -3.27
N GLY A 48 -11.11 2.58 -4.36
CA GLY A 48 -11.37 3.10 -5.71
C GLY A 48 -12.84 3.02 -6.11
N PHE A 49 -13.50 1.88 -5.86
CA PHE A 49 -14.94 1.75 -6.12
C PHE A 49 -15.79 2.62 -5.22
N LEU A 50 -15.47 2.72 -3.92
CA LEU A 50 -16.16 3.62 -3.01
C LEU A 50 -16.13 5.07 -3.51
N MET A 51 -15.01 5.51 -4.10
CA MET A 51 -14.91 6.84 -4.69
C MET A 51 -15.82 7.00 -5.92
N VAL A 52 -15.86 5.98 -6.80
CA VAL A 52 -16.77 5.98 -7.97
C VAL A 52 -18.23 6.11 -7.55
N TYR A 53 -18.65 5.31 -6.56
CA TYR A 53 -20.05 5.34 -6.10
C TYR A 53 -20.37 6.57 -5.25
N ALA A 54 -19.47 7.03 -4.40
CA ALA A 54 -19.69 8.23 -3.59
C ALA A 54 -19.84 9.48 -4.44
N THR A 55 -19.00 9.64 -5.47
CA THR A 55 -19.06 10.80 -6.37
C THR A 55 -20.23 10.78 -7.34
N ALA A 56 -20.88 9.64 -7.53
CA ALA A 56 -22.12 9.56 -8.31
C ALA A 56 -23.29 10.31 -7.65
N SER A 57 -23.27 10.45 -6.31
CA SER A 57 -24.37 11.04 -5.54
C SER A 57 -23.95 12.24 -4.69
N LEU A 58 -22.66 12.42 -4.41
CA LEU A 58 -22.14 13.42 -3.50
C LEU A 58 -21.05 14.27 -4.15
N PRO A 59 -20.91 15.55 -3.75
CA PRO A 59 -19.81 16.38 -4.21
C PRO A 59 -18.46 15.84 -3.70
N LEU A 60 -17.38 16.08 -4.46
CA LEU A 60 -16.01 15.61 -4.16
C LEU A 60 -15.54 15.95 -2.74
N THR A 61 -15.90 17.12 -2.23
CA THR A 61 -15.52 17.60 -0.89
C THR A 61 -16.04 16.71 0.23
N ILE A 62 -17.18 16.06 0.03
CA ILE A 62 -17.79 15.10 0.98
C ILE A 62 -17.34 13.67 0.66
N SER A 63 -17.22 13.33 -0.63
CA SER A 63 -16.85 11.99 -1.08
C SER A 63 -15.46 11.59 -0.60
N ILE A 64 -14.47 12.49 -0.68
CA ILE A 64 -13.09 12.19 -0.27
C ILE A 64 -13.01 11.77 1.21
N PRO A 65 -13.44 12.57 2.20
CA PRO A 65 -13.37 12.16 3.60
C PRO A 65 -14.24 10.94 3.90
N LEU A 66 -15.41 10.83 3.27
CA LEU A 66 -16.29 9.66 3.43
C LEU A 66 -15.61 8.37 2.98
N VAL A 67 -14.96 8.37 1.81
CA VAL A 67 -14.24 7.21 1.27
C VAL A 67 -13.05 6.83 2.17
N VAL A 68 -12.30 7.82 2.66
CA VAL A 68 -11.21 7.57 3.60
C VAL A 68 -11.72 6.89 4.87
N VAL A 69 -12.77 7.44 5.48
CA VAL A 69 -13.38 6.86 6.70
C VAL A 69 -13.92 5.45 6.43
N ALA A 70 -14.66 5.27 5.33
CA ALA A 70 -15.22 3.96 4.96
C ALA A 70 -14.11 2.91 4.72
N THR A 71 -13.01 3.31 4.06
CA THR A 71 -11.87 2.41 3.82
C THR A 71 -11.15 2.05 5.13
N VAL A 72 -11.00 3.00 6.05
CA VAL A 72 -10.43 2.74 7.38
C VAL A 72 -11.32 1.77 8.16
N LEU A 73 -12.64 1.97 8.15
CA LEU A 73 -13.59 1.06 8.78
C LEU A 73 -13.55 -0.34 8.16
N LEU A 74 -13.43 -0.43 6.83
CA LEU A 74 -13.24 -1.70 6.13
C LEU A 74 -11.96 -2.41 6.60
N GLY A 75 -10.84 -1.70 6.71
CA GLY A 75 -9.59 -2.27 7.20
C GLY A 75 -9.69 -2.80 8.64
N ILE A 76 -10.37 -2.06 9.52
CA ILE A 76 -10.66 -2.53 10.89
C ILE A 76 -11.59 -3.74 10.86
N ALA A 77 -12.59 -3.78 9.96
CA ALA A 77 -13.48 -4.93 9.80
C ALA A 77 -12.70 -6.17 9.34
N VAL A 78 -11.82 -6.02 8.35
CA VAL A 78 -10.93 -7.10 7.89
C VAL A 78 -10.08 -7.64 9.05
N GLU A 79 -9.50 -6.78 9.86
CA GLU A 79 -8.74 -7.19 11.05
C GLU A 79 -9.61 -7.97 12.03
N LYS A 80 -10.79 -7.46 12.37
CA LYS A 80 -11.67 -8.09 13.35
C LYS A 80 -12.24 -9.43 12.88
N ILE A 81 -12.50 -9.60 11.60
CA ILE A 81 -13.13 -10.79 11.03
C ILE A 81 -12.09 -11.85 10.68
N ALA A 82 -11.02 -11.47 9.95
CA ALA A 82 -10.07 -12.41 9.39
C ALA A 82 -8.85 -12.70 10.28
N TYR A 83 -8.44 -11.73 11.13
CA TYR A 83 -7.20 -11.86 11.89
C TYR A 83 -7.42 -12.06 13.39
N LYS A 84 -8.32 -11.28 14.00
CA LYS A 84 -8.54 -11.34 15.45
C LYS A 84 -8.93 -12.71 15.98
N PRO A 85 -9.84 -13.49 15.34
CA PRO A 85 -10.22 -14.82 15.83
C PRO A 85 -9.10 -15.86 15.72
N LEU A 86 -8.16 -15.66 14.80
CA LEU A 86 -7.12 -16.62 14.46
C LEU A 86 -5.73 -16.27 15.02
N ARG A 87 -5.62 -15.29 15.92
CA ARG A 87 -4.31 -14.81 16.44
C ARG A 87 -3.54 -15.88 17.21
N THR A 88 -4.23 -16.83 17.83
CA THR A 88 -3.65 -17.96 18.55
C THR A 88 -3.51 -19.20 17.68
N ALA A 89 -4.01 -19.17 16.43
CA ALA A 89 -3.95 -20.27 15.50
C ALA A 89 -2.57 -20.35 14.82
N PRO A 90 -2.22 -21.48 14.21
CA PRO A 90 -1.00 -21.62 13.41
C PRO A 90 -0.94 -20.56 12.30
N ARG A 91 0.26 -20.07 11.98
CA ARG A 91 0.48 -19.01 10.96
C ARG A 91 -0.19 -19.33 9.62
N MET A 92 -0.20 -20.59 9.21
CA MET A 92 -0.85 -21.04 7.97
C MET A 92 -2.36 -20.76 7.96
N SER A 93 -3.05 -21.00 9.08
CA SER A 93 -4.50 -20.74 9.18
C SER A 93 -4.82 -19.27 9.02
N VAL A 94 -3.99 -18.38 9.58
CA VAL A 94 -4.16 -16.92 9.42
C VAL A 94 -3.90 -16.49 7.99
N MET A 95 -2.88 -17.07 7.32
CA MET A 95 -2.60 -16.77 5.91
C MET A 95 -3.75 -17.20 5.00
N ILE A 96 -4.31 -18.41 5.21
CA ILE A 96 -5.47 -18.89 4.46
C ILE A 96 -6.68 -17.97 4.67
N SER A 97 -6.94 -17.53 5.90
CA SER A 97 -8.00 -16.56 6.22
C SER A 97 -7.79 -15.23 5.51
N ALA A 98 -6.55 -14.74 5.45
CA ALA A 98 -6.21 -13.50 4.73
C ALA A 98 -6.47 -13.62 3.22
N ILE A 99 -6.11 -14.75 2.62
CA ILE A 99 -6.40 -15.06 1.20
C ILE A 99 -7.91 -15.17 0.99
N GLY A 100 -8.62 -15.88 1.88
CA GLY A 100 -10.08 -15.97 1.84
C GLY A 100 -10.77 -14.60 1.89
N MET A 101 -10.27 -13.69 2.76
CA MET A 101 -10.76 -12.31 2.84
C MET A 101 -10.47 -11.51 1.56
N SER A 102 -9.30 -11.70 0.95
CA SER A 102 -8.95 -11.13 -0.35
C SER A 102 -9.98 -11.54 -1.43
N TYR A 103 -10.23 -12.84 -1.57
CA TYR A 103 -11.24 -13.35 -2.50
C TYR A 103 -12.66 -12.87 -2.18
N LEU A 104 -13.01 -12.75 -0.89
CA LEU A 104 -14.31 -12.22 -0.49
C LEU A 104 -14.48 -10.78 -0.98
N LEU A 105 -13.49 -9.92 -0.79
CA LEU A 105 -13.54 -8.53 -1.25
C LEU A 105 -13.60 -8.45 -2.78
N GLN A 106 -12.77 -9.20 -3.50
CA GLN A 106 -12.78 -9.24 -4.96
C GLN A 106 -14.13 -9.70 -5.51
N ASN A 107 -14.67 -10.82 -5.01
CA ASN A 107 -15.95 -11.35 -5.48
C ASN A 107 -17.13 -10.45 -5.08
N SER A 108 -17.07 -9.78 -3.93
CA SER A 108 -18.08 -8.78 -3.55
C SER A 108 -18.09 -7.63 -4.56
N MET A 109 -16.92 -7.15 -4.99
CA MET A 109 -16.83 -6.12 -6.02
C MET A 109 -17.31 -6.64 -7.39
N TRP A 110 -16.99 -7.89 -7.75
CA TRP A 110 -17.51 -8.54 -8.95
C TRP A 110 -19.04 -8.57 -8.95
N TYR A 111 -19.64 -8.96 -7.84
CA TYR A 111 -21.09 -9.01 -7.70
C TYR A 111 -21.73 -7.63 -7.84
N VAL A 112 -21.20 -6.62 -7.14
CA VAL A 112 -21.76 -5.25 -7.16
C VAL A 112 -21.59 -4.57 -8.51
N THR A 113 -20.48 -4.82 -9.23
CA THR A 113 -20.17 -4.15 -10.50
C THR A 113 -20.63 -4.92 -11.73
N GLY A 114 -21.04 -6.17 -11.56
CA GLY A 114 -21.28 -7.11 -12.68
C GLY A 114 -20.00 -7.46 -13.44
N GLY A 115 -18.82 -7.32 -12.79
CA GLY A 115 -17.52 -7.58 -13.40
C GLY A 115 -17.03 -6.48 -14.37
N LEU A 116 -17.82 -5.43 -14.56
CA LEU A 116 -17.51 -4.35 -15.50
C LEU A 116 -16.54 -3.33 -14.87
N ALA A 117 -15.60 -2.84 -15.68
CA ALA A 117 -14.78 -1.70 -15.31
C ALA A 117 -15.64 -0.45 -15.12
N LYS A 118 -15.39 0.30 -14.05
CA LYS A 118 -16.02 1.60 -13.79
C LYS A 118 -15.02 2.71 -14.02
N GLN A 119 -15.50 3.83 -14.59
CA GLN A 119 -14.68 5.02 -14.79
C GLN A 119 -14.48 5.73 -13.45
N TYR A 120 -13.21 5.96 -13.08
CA TYR A 120 -12.88 6.76 -11.90
C TYR A 120 -13.19 8.24 -12.15
N PRO A 121 -13.78 8.96 -11.19
CA PRO A 121 -14.11 10.38 -11.38
C PRO A 121 -12.84 11.21 -11.56
N ALA A 122 -12.86 12.15 -12.49
CA ALA A 122 -11.79 13.11 -12.63
C ALA A 122 -11.76 14.01 -11.39
N LEU A 123 -10.61 14.10 -10.75
CA LEU A 123 -10.34 15.06 -9.67
C LEU A 123 -9.77 16.35 -10.30
N PRO A 124 -10.57 17.43 -10.50
CA PRO A 124 -10.21 18.55 -11.36
C PRO A 124 -8.85 19.18 -11.01
N TRP A 125 -8.55 19.25 -9.71
CA TRP A 125 -7.31 19.87 -9.20
C TRP A 125 -6.06 18.97 -9.29
N ILE A 126 -6.21 17.66 -9.59
CA ILE A 126 -5.09 16.71 -9.74
C ILE A 126 -4.95 16.21 -11.17
N SER A 127 -6.06 16.11 -11.92
CA SER A 127 -6.09 15.50 -13.26
C SER A 127 -5.56 16.42 -14.36
N ASP A 128 -5.40 17.73 -14.10
CA ASP A 128 -4.88 18.68 -15.07
C ASP A 128 -3.46 18.34 -15.51
N THR A 129 -3.15 18.69 -16.76
CA THR A 129 -1.79 18.57 -17.30
C THR A 129 -0.94 19.76 -16.90
N VAL A 130 0.30 19.49 -16.50
CA VAL A 130 1.32 20.50 -16.21
C VAL A 130 2.59 20.18 -17.00
N THR A 131 3.33 21.22 -17.37
CA THR A 131 4.62 21.06 -18.04
C THR A 131 5.73 21.14 -16.99
N VAL A 132 6.46 20.04 -16.83
CA VAL A 132 7.60 19.94 -15.92
C VAL A 132 8.84 19.63 -16.75
N LEU A 133 9.87 20.48 -16.66
CA LEU A 133 11.13 20.32 -17.42
C LEU A 133 10.93 20.10 -18.93
N GLY A 134 9.90 20.73 -19.52
CA GLY A 134 9.58 20.60 -20.95
C GLY A 134 8.74 19.36 -21.31
N CYS A 135 8.36 18.52 -20.33
CA CYS A 135 7.51 17.35 -20.56
C CYS A 135 6.09 17.63 -20.03
N GLN A 136 5.07 17.33 -20.85
CA GLN A 136 3.68 17.37 -20.40
C GLN A 136 3.39 16.12 -19.56
N THR A 137 2.94 16.32 -18.33
CA THR A 137 2.56 15.24 -17.42
C THR A 137 1.31 15.63 -16.63
N LYS A 138 0.61 14.64 -16.05
CA LYS A 138 -0.52 14.95 -15.17
C LYS A 138 0.00 15.55 -13.85
N ARG A 139 -0.73 16.50 -13.27
CA ARG A 139 -0.39 17.10 -11.98
C ARG A 139 -0.24 16.05 -10.86
N VAL A 140 -1.04 14.97 -10.88
CA VAL A 140 -0.94 13.85 -9.94
C VAL A 140 0.47 13.24 -9.94
N THR A 141 1.14 13.16 -11.07
CA THR A 141 2.51 12.61 -11.18
C THR A 141 3.51 13.41 -10.35
N VAL A 142 3.32 14.72 -10.27
CA VAL A 142 4.18 15.62 -9.48
C VAL A 142 3.75 15.65 -8.02
N VAL A 143 2.46 15.68 -7.75
CA VAL A 143 1.90 15.77 -6.39
C VAL A 143 2.16 14.50 -5.57
N THR A 144 2.07 13.33 -6.20
CA THR A 144 2.20 12.03 -5.51
C THR A 144 3.50 11.90 -4.70
N PRO A 145 4.70 12.16 -5.23
CA PRO A 145 5.94 12.03 -4.45
C PRO A 145 5.99 12.94 -3.23
N PHE A 146 5.54 14.20 -3.38
CA PHE A 146 5.48 15.15 -2.27
C PHE A 146 4.49 14.70 -1.20
N LEU A 147 3.30 14.25 -1.61
CA LEU A 147 2.30 13.72 -0.69
C LEU A 147 2.84 12.50 0.08
N VAL A 148 3.52 11.59 -0.61
CA VAL A 148 4.15 10.42 0.01
C VAL A 148 5.16 10.85 1.06
N ILE A 149 6.06 11.78 0.75
CA ILE A 149 7.06 12.28 1.71
C ILE A 149 6.38 12.86 2.94
N VAL A 150 5.34 13.67 2.77
CA VAL A 150 4.58 14.27 3.88
C VAL A 150 3.90 13.19 4.73
N LEU A 151 3.25 12.21 4.10
CA LEU A 151 2.58 11.11 4.80
C LEU A 151 3.58 10.22 5.55
N VAL A 152 4.73 9.92 4.94
CA VAL A 152 5.79 9.15 5.58
C VAL A 152 6.38 9.90 6.77
N ALA A 153 6.65 11.20 6.63
CA ALA A 153 7.14 12.03 7.72
C ALA A 153 6.14 12.10 8.89
N ALA A 154 4.85 12.28 8.57
CA ALA A 154 3.78 12.26 9.56
C ALA A 154 3.69 10.89 10.27
N LEU A 155 3.77 9.79 9.51
CA LEU A 155 3.72 8.44 10.05
C LEU A 155 4.94 8.14 10.94
N VAL A 156 6.13 8.47 10.50
CA VAL A 156 7.36 8.30 11.30
C VAL A 156 7.27 9.10 12.60
N THR A 157 6.78 10.34 12.51
CA THR A 157 6.55 11.19 13.69
C THR A 157 5.52 10.57 14.64
N LEU A 158 4.42 10.05 14.10
CA LEU A 158 3.39 9.35 14.87
C LEU A 158 4.00 8.14 15.60
N ILE A 159 4.76 7.32 14.90
CA ILE A 159 5.36 6.11 15.48
C ILE A 159 6.44 6.46 16.51
N GLN A 160 7.26 7.49 16.27
CA GLN A 160 8.37 7.83 17.17
C GLN A 160 7.96 8.68 18.37
N LYS A 161 7.01 9.60 18.21
CA LYS A 161 6.73 10.63 19.20
C LYS A 161 5.39 10.46 19.94
N THR A 162 4.53 9.49 19.56
CA THR A 162 3.24 9.32 20.25
C THR A 162 3.21 8.08 21.15
N ASN A 163 2.31 8.10 22.15
CA ASN A 163 2.11 6.97 23.07
C ASN A 163 1.63 5.70 22.32
N ILE A 164 0.80 5.87 21.28
CA ILE A 164 0.37 4.76 20.42
C ILE A 164 1.56 4.19 19.64
N GLY A 165 2.42 5.05 19.09
CA GLY A 165 3.63 4.62 18.42
C GLY A 165 4.61 3.91 19.36
N MET A 166 4.72 4.34 20.61
CA MET A 166 5.48 3.63 21.64
C MET A 166 4.90 2.23 21.90
N ALA A 167 3.58 2.12 22.04
CA ALA A 167 2.90 0.84 22.19
C ALA A 167 3.10 -0.08 20.98
N MET A 168 3.07 0.46 19.75
CA MET A 168 3.37 -0.28 18.52
C MET A 168 4.80 -0.85 18.53
N ARG A 169 5.79 -0.03 18.88
CA ARG A 169 7.21 -0.49 18.96
C ARG A 169 7.42 -1.52 20.06
N ALA A 170 6.78 -1.37 21.22
CA ALA A 170 6.83 -2.37 22.28
C ALA A 170 6.21 -3.70 21.82
N ALA A 171 5.00 -3.65 21.26
CA ALA A 171 4.30 -4.82 20.73
C ALA A 171 5.08 -5.53 19.60
N SER A 172 5.80 -4.80 18.75
CA SER A 172 6.59 -5.38 17.66
C SER A 172 7.81 -6.17 18.14
N ARG A 173 8.30 -5.89 19.36
CA ARG A 173 9.43 -6.61 19.98
C ARG A 173 8.98 -7.85 20.71
N ASP A 174 8.00 -7.72 21.58
CA ASP A 174 7.47 -8.80 22.40
C ASP A 174 6.03 -8.52 22.80
N PHE A 175 5.10 -9.38 22.32
CA PHE A 175 3.69 -9.28 22.62
C PHE A 175 3.34 -9.53 24.09
N GLU A 176 3.95 -10.57 24.66
CA GLU A 176 3.64 -11.02 26.02
C GLU A 176 4.12 -9.99 27.04
N THR A 177 5.38 -9.55 26.90
CA THR A 177 5.92 -8.51 27.76
C THR A 177 5.16 -7.19 27.63
N ALA A 178 4.80 -6.78 26.41
CA ALA A 178 4.01 -5.57 26.19
C ALA A 178 2.63 -5.64 26.86
N GLN A 179 1.99 -6.82 26.82
CA GLN A 179 0.70 -7.05 27.47
C GLN A 179 0.81 -7.00 29.00
N LEU A 180 1.88 -7.59 29.57
CA LEU A 180 2.15 -7.52 31.01
C LEU A 180 2.37 -6.08 31.48
N MET A 181 2.95 -5.22 30.65
CA MET A 181 3.10 -3.79 30.92
C MET A 181 1.81 -2.98 30.73
N GLY A 182 0.66 -3.64 30.50
CA GLY A 182 -0.66 -3.00 30.41
C GLY A 182 -1.02 -2.47 29.01
N ILE A 183 -0.23 -2.79 27.97
CA ILE A 183 -0.53 -2.37 26.59
C ILE A 183 -1.69 -3.22 26.05
N LYS A 184 -2.76 -2.55 25.62
CA LYS A 184 -3.91 -3.21 24.99
C LYS A 184 -3.57 -3.57 23.53
N ILE A 185 -2.97 -4.74 23.33
CA ILE A 185 -2.48 -5.24 22.03
C ILE A 185 -3.57 -5.17 20.96
N ASN A 186 -4.82 -5.48 21.29
CA ASN A 186 -5.95 -5.38 20.36
C ASN A 186 -6.08 -3.99 19.73
N ASN A 187 -5.93 -2.94 20.54
CA ASN A 187 -6.04 -1.56 20.06
C ASN A 187 -4.86 -1.19 19.16
N VAL A 188 -3.66 -1.67 19.49
CA VAL A 188 -2.44 -1.46 18.69
C VAL A 188 -2.62 -2.06 17.29
N ILE A 189 -3.11 -3.30 17.21
CA ILE A 189 -3.31 -3.99 15.94
C ILE A 189 -4.41 -3.31 15.12
N SER A 190 -5.58 -3.03 15.73
CA SER A 190 -6.67 -2.35 15.02
C SER A 190 -6.25 -0.97 14.52
N PHE A 191 -5.45 -0.23 15.30
CA PHE A 191 -4.88 1.05 14.88
C PHE A 191 -3.91 0.89 13.70
N THR A 192 -3.08 -0.15 13.69
CA THR A 192 -2.17 -0.45 12.58
C THR A 192 -2.92 -0.72 11.28
N PHE A 193 -3.99 -1.51 11.34
CA PHE A 193 -4.87 -1.74 10.19
C PHE A 193 -5.57 -0.46 9.74
N ALA A 194 -6.01 0.38 10.67
CA ALA A 194 -6.62 1.67 10.37
C ALA A 194 -5.66 2.59 9.61
N VAL A 195 -4.41 2.72 10.08
CA VAL A 195 -3.38 3.55 9.41
C VAL A 195 -3.00 2.97 8.05
N GLY A 196 -2.81 1.64 7.96
CA GLY A 196 -2.53 0.98 6.68
C GLY A 196 -3.65 1.23 5.66
N SER A 197 -4.91 1.08 6.07
CA SER A 197 -6.07 1.32 5.20
C SER A 197 -6.26 2.79 4.84
N PHE A 198 -5.91 3.71 5.72
CA PHE A 198 -5.84 5.14 5.43
C PHE A 198 -4.84 5.42 4.30
N LEU A 199 -3.64 4.86 4.38
CA LEU A 199 -2.62 5.02 3.33
C LEU A 199 -3.06 4.35 2.03
N ALA A 200 -3.72 3.19 2.09
CA ALA A 200 -4.30 2.52 0.92
C ALA A 200 -5.39 3.37 0.25
N ALA A 201 -6.24 4.05 1.02
CA ALA A 201 -7.26 4.96 0.48
C ALA A 201 -6.64 6.12 -0.29
N ILE A 202 -5.62 6.78 0.28
CA ILE A 202 -4.91 7.87 -0.39
C ILE A 202 -4.14 7.36 -1.61
N GLY A 203 -3.44 6.23 -1.48
CA GLY A 203 -2.75 5.57 -2.58
C GLY A 203 -3.69 5.24 -3.74
N SER A 204 -4.89 4.73 -3.43
CA SER A 204 -5.96 4.44 -4.38
C SER A 204 -6.41 5.69 -5.13
N MET A 205 -6.64 6.79 -4.43
CA MET A 205 -7.03 8.07 -5.06
C MET A 205 -5.95 8.58 -6.02
N MET A 206 -4.68 8.51 -5.64
CA MET A 206 -3.57 8.93 -6.51
C MET A 206 -3.41 7.99 -7.72
N TYR A 207 -3.54 6.68 -7.50
CA TYR A 207 -3.40 5.67 -8.55
C TYR A 207 -4.51 5.81 -9.61
N PHE A 208 -5.77 5.85 -9.19
CA PHE A 208 -6.90 5.95 -10.12
C PHE A 208 -7.05 7.33 -10.77
N SER A 209 -6.43 8.37 -10.24
CA SER A 209 -6.27 9.65 -10.95
C SER A 209 -5.35 9.53 -12.17
N ASN A 210 -4.41 8.57 -12.15
CA ASN A 210 -3.58 8.24 -13.30
C ASN A 210 -4.24 7.20 -14.22
N TYR A 211 -4.78 6.13 -13.63
CA TYR A 211 -5.38 4.98 -14.31
C TYR A 211 -6.87 4.99 -14.05
N THR A 212 -7.64 5.59 -14.94
CA THR A 212 -9.05 5.92 -14.74
C THR A 212 -10.03 4.73 -14.75
N ALA A 213 -9.56 3.52 -15.06
CA ALA A 213 -10.39 2.32 -15.07
C ALA A 213 -10.23 1.54 -13.75
N VAL A 214 -11.32 1.38 -13.01
CA VAL A 214 -11.36 0.57 -11.78
C VAL A 214 -12.04 -0.76 -12.11
N THR A 215 -11.28 -1.87 -12.02
CA THR A 215 -11.80 -3.24 -12.16
C THR A 215 -11.76 -3.97 -10.82
N PRO A 216 -12.61 -4.99 -10.59
CA PRO A 216 -12.67 -5.69 -9.30
C PRO A 216 -11.36 -6.28 -8.80
N THR A 217 -10.44 -6.62 -9.70
CA THR A 217 -9.16 -7.27 -9.39
C THR A 217 -7.96 -6.35 -9.60
N VAL A 218 -8.18 -5.05 -9.90
CA VAL A 218 -7.09 -4.13 -10.28
C VAL A 218 -6.03 -3.97 -9.20
N GLY A 219 -6.37 -4.07 -7.93
CA GLY A 219 -5.43 -3.91 -6.81
C GLY A 219 -4.51 -5.12 -6.58
N ALA A 220 -4.79 -6.26 -7.22
CA ALA A 220 -3.97 -7.46 -7.04
C ALA A 220 -2.52 -7.22 -7.50
N MET A 221 -2.31 -6.66 -8.70
CA MET A 221 -0.97 -6.40 -9.23
C MET A 221 -0.23 -5.27 -8.50
N PRO A 222 -0.80 -4.07 -8.31
CA PRO A 222 -0.18 -3.04 -7.48
C PRO A 222 0.08 -3.50 -6.04
N GLY A 223 -0.84 -4.26 -5.44
CA GLY A 223 -0.67 -4.85 -4.12
C GLY A 223 0.51 -5.82 -4.07
N LEU A 224 0.61 -6.74 -5.04
CA LEU A 224 1.72 -7.67 -5.12
C LEU A 224 3.06 -6.97 -5.36
N LYS A 225 3.13 -5.96 -6.23
CA LYS A 225 4.33 -5.15 -6.45
C LYS A 225 4.74 -4.34 -5.22
N ALA A 226 3.77 -3.81 -4.50
CA ALA A 226 4.02 -3.13 -3.23
C ALA A 226 4.51 -4.09 -2.14
N PHE A 227 4.01 -5.32 -2.12
CA PHE A 227 4.57 -6.37 -1.27
C PHE A 227 6.02 -6.68 -1.64
N VAL A 228 6.32 -6.83 -2.94
CA VAL A 228 7.71 -6.97 -3.44
C VAL A 228 8.56 -5.80 -2.97
N ALA A 229 8.06 -4.57 -3.04
CA ALA A 229 8.74 -3.37 -2.56
C ALA A 229 9.04 -3.41 -1.06
N ALA A 230 8.08 -3.87 -0.26
CA ALA A 230 8.26 -4.04 1.19
C ALA A 230 9.33 -5.10 1.51
N VAL A 231 9.30 -6.25 0.80
CA VAL A 231 10.30 -7.31 0.95
C VAL A 231 11.69 -6.84 0.52
N PHE A 232 11.78 -6.21 -0.64
CA PHE A 232 13.01 -5.64 -1.19
C PHE A 232 13.64 -4.63 -0.24
N GLY A 233 12.81 -3.72 0.30
CA GLY A 233 13.25 -2.71 1.25
C GLY A 233 13.63 -3.26 2.62
N GLY A 234 13.13 -4.44 2.98
CA GLY A 234 13.24 -5.06 4.29
C GLY A 234 11.93 -4.96 5.07
N ILE A 235 11.20 -6.09 5.14
CA ILE A 235 9.89 -6.14 5.81
C ILE A 235 10.04 -5.75 7.28
N GLY A 236 9.23 -4.80 7.74
CA GLY A 236 9.28 -4.24 9.09
C GLY A 236 9.95 -2.86 9.16
N SER A 237 10.71 -2.47 8.13
CA SER A 237 11.33 -1.14 8.02
C SER A 237 10.49 -0.21 7.14
N ILE A 238 9.86 0.81 7.73
CA ILE A 238 9.08 1.81 6.98
C ILE A 238 9.93 2.56 5.96
N PRO A 239 11.12 3.10 6.32
CA PRO A 239 12.00 3.73 5.34
C PRO A 239 12.42 2.77 4.22
N GLY A 240 12.67 1.50 4.57
CA GLY A 240 13.01 0.45 3.60
C GLY A 240 11.88 0.23 2.59
N ALA A 241 10.64 0.09 3.03
CA ALA A 241 9.47 -0.08 2.17
C ALA A 241 9.27 1.11 1.22
N VAL A 242 9.52 2.34 1.70
CA VAL A 242 9.45 3.56 0.87
C VAL A 242 10.49 3.54 -0.23
N ILE A 243 11.75 3.31 0.13
CA ILE A 243 12.85 3.25 -0.84
C ILE A 243 12.62 2.10 -1.84
N GLY A 244 12.19 0.93 -1.36
CA GLY A 244 11.83 -0.20 -2.20
C GLY A 244 10.73 0.14 -3.20
N GLY A 245 9.67 0.84 -2.74
CA GLY A 245 8.58 1.33 -3.60
C GLY A 245 9.09 2.23 -4.72
N PHE A 246 9.91 3.23 -4.40
CA PHE A 246 10.48 4.13 -5.41
C PHE A 246 11.39 3.40 -6.39
N ILE A 247 12.27 2.51 -5.92
CA ILE A 247 13.16 1.75 -6.80
C ILE A 247 12.35 0.91 -7.78
N ILE A 248 11.37 0.14 -7.30
CA ILE A 248 10.53 -0.72 -8.15
C ILE A 248 9.73 0.10 -9.15
N GLY A 249 9.10 1.20 -8.72
CA GLY A 249 8.33 2.06 -9.63
C GLY A 249 9.19 2.73 -10.70
N ILE A 250 10.39 3.18 -10.35
CA ILE A 250 11.33 3.76 -11.32
C ILE A 250 11.81 2.70 -12.31
N CYS A 251 12.24 1.53 -11.83
CA CYS A 251 12.69 0.44 -12.69
C CYS A 251 11.58 -0.01 -13.65
N GLU A 252 10.36 -0.23 -13.14
CA GLU A 252 9.21 -0.60 -13.97
C GLU A 252 8.93 0.43 -15.07
N SER A 253 8.94 1.71 -14.73
CA SER A 253 8.66 2.77 -15.69
C SER A 253 9.75 2.93 -16.73
N LEU A 254 11.03 2.77 -16.35
CA LEU A 254 12.15 2.81 -17.29
C LEU A 254 12.13 1.63 -18.26
N ILE A 255 11.76 0.43 -17.79
CA ILE A 255 11.60 -0.76 -18.65
C ILE A 255 10.48 -0.55 -19.66
N LYS A 256 9.35 0.02 -19.22
CA LYS A 256 8.25 0.42 -20.12
C LYS A 256 8.72 1.45 -21.16
N GLY A 257 9.53 2.42 -20.72
CA GLY A 257 10.13 3.43 -21.59
C GLY A 257 11.13 2.88 -22.63
N ALA A 258 11.77 1.76 -22.32
CA ALA A 258 12.63 1.03 -23.24
C ALA A 258 11.86 0.15 -24.25
N GLY A 259 10.52 0.14 -24.20
CA GLY A 259 9.67 -0.64 -25.11
C GLY A 259 9.38 -2.06 -24.63
N ALA A 260 9.88 -2.48 -23.46
CA ALA A 260 9.71 -3.82 -22.90
C ALA A 260 8.53 -3.90 -21.91
N THR A 261 7.38 -3.31 -22.26
CA THR A 261 6.22 -3.18 -21.37
C THR A 261 5.73 -4.53 -20.85
N THR A 262 5.69 -5.54 -21.71
CA THR A 262 5.24 -6.91 -21.34
C THR A 262 6.15 -7.57 -20.32
N PHE A 263 7.44 -7.23 -20.30
CA PHE A 263 8.43 -7.78 -19.40
C PHE A 263 8.59 -7.00 -18.09
N SER A 264 7.91 -5.87 -17.94
CA SER A 264 8.07 -5.01 -16.75
C SER A 264 7.69 -5.72 -15.44
N ASP A 265 6.66 -6.54 -15.49
CA ASP A 265 6.20 -7.31 -14.33
C ASP A 265 7.17 -8.47 -14.03
N ALA A 266 7.59 -9.21 -15.06
CA ALA A 266 8.56 -10.27 -14.93
C ALA A 266 9.89 -9.76 -14.31
N PHE A 267 10.35 -8.57 -14.72
CA PHE A 267 11.54 -7.95 -14.15
C PHE A 267 11.36 -7.62 -12.66
N THR A 268 10.20 -7.09 -12.26
CA THR A 268 9.92 -6.78 -10.85
C THR A 268 10.00 -8.03 -9.97
N PHE A 269 9.44 -9.14 -10.43
CA PHE A 269 9.52 -10.40 -9.69
C PHE A 269 10.89 -11.07 -9.76
N ALA A 270 11.60 -10.98 -10.90
CA ALA A 270 12.97 -11.44 -11.00
C ALA A 270 13.90 -10.69 -10.04
N LEU A 271 13.74 -9.37 -9.94
CA LEU A 271 14.47 -8.53 -8.99
C LEU A 271 14.21 -8.96 -7.53
N LEU A 272 12.96 -9.32 -7.19
CA LEU A 272 12.65 -9.88 -5.87
C LEU A 272 13.43 -11.18 -5.62
N ILE A 273 13.41 -12.11 -6.59
CA ILE A 273 14.10 -13.40 -6.45
C ILE A 273 15.60 -13.17 -6.24
N VAL A 274 16.22 -12.30 -7.03
CA VAL A 274 17.65 -11.98 -6.90
C VAL A 274 17.96 -11.39 -5.53
N VAL A 275 17.14 -10.44 -5.05
CA VAL A 275 17.37 -9.82 -3.74
C VAL A 275 17.21 -10.83 -2.62
N LEU A 276 16.18 -11.67 -2.64
CA LEU A 276 15.99 -12.70 -1.62
C LEU A 276 17.10 -13.76 -1.63
N ALA A 277 17.66 -14.07 -2.81
CA ALA A 277 18.78 -15.00 -2.94
C ALA A 277 20.09 -14.41 -2.36
N VAL A 278 20.32 -13.10 -2.54
CA VAL A 278 21.57 -12.43 -2.10
C VAL A 278 21.45 -11.92 -0.66
N LYS A 279 20.30 -11.33 -0.29
CA LYS A 279 20.04 -10.74 1.03
C LYS A 279 18.60 -11.03 1.48
N PRO A 280 18.34 -12.20 2.07
CA PRO A 280 16.98 -12.65 2.39
C PRO A 280 16.25 -11.74 3.39
N THR A 281 16.97 -10.90 4.13
CA THR A 281 16.38 -9.92 5.06
C THR A 281 15.94 -8.62 4.38
N GLY A 282 16.27 -8.41 3.10
CA GLY A 282 16.05 -7.15 2.38
C GLY A 282 17.19 -6.14 2.59
N LEU A 283 17.10 -4.99 1.89
CA LEU A 283 18.21 -4.01 1.87
C LEU A 283 18.43 -3.28 3.20
N PHE A 284 17.34 -2.91 3.90
CA PHE A 284 17.34 -2.05 5.08
C PHE A 284 16.79 -2.73 6.34
N SER A 285 16.82 -4.07 6.39
CA SER A 285 16.41 -4.79 7.59
C SER A 285 17.44 -4.55 8.71
N GLU A 286 16.96 -4.17 9.89
CA GLU A 286 17.76 -4.26 11.11
C GLU A 286 18.06 -5.73 11.39
N ASN A 287 19.31 -6.05 11.68
CA ASN A 287 19.70 -7.37 12.16
C ASN A 287 19.01 -7.61 13.51
N LEU A 288 17.83 -8.19 13.48
CA LEU A 288 17.25 -8.80 14.67
C LEU A 288 18.11 -10.02 14.95
N THR A 289 19.14 -9.85 15.75
CA THR A 289 19.82 -10.98 16.40
C THR A 289 18.73 -11.71 17.17
N GLU A 290 18.33 -12.87 16.67
CA GLU A 290 17.60 -13.83 17.48
C GLU A 290 18.49 -14.12 18.70
N LYS A 291 18.12 -13.57 19.84
CA LYS A 291 18.65 -14.07 21.10
C LYS A 291 17.99 -15.43 21.29
N VAL A 292 18.80 -16.45 21.04
CA VAL A 292 18.57 -17.83 21.46
C VAL A 292 18.35 -17.89 22.96
#